data_188ae1c1c8ecd343c4a495bad49ce941
#
_entry.id   188ae1c1c8ecd343c4a495bad49ce941
#
_cell.length_a   1.000
_cell.length_b   1.000
_cell.length_c   1.000
_cell.angle_alpha   90.00
_cell.angle_beta   90.00
_cell.angle_gamma   90.00
#
_symmetry.space_group_name_H-M   'P 1'
#
loop_
_entity.id
_entity.type
_entity.pdbx_description
1 polymer ?
#
loop_
_entity_poly.entity_id
_entity_poly.type
_entity_poly.pdbx_seq_one_letter_code
_entity_poly.pdbx_strand_id
1 'polypeptide(L)'
;MRERNQLASQMEGVRKLEADLADTIELVALAEADGDEAMVAEGMAALRTLAEDTRRREIESLLSGEADGNDCFIEVNAGAGGTEAQDWAEMLLRMYIRWAEQHGYKTQLMEQSEGEQAGIKSATLQVTGPTAYGWLKTEAGVHRLVRISPFDANARRQTSFASVWVYPVVDDTIEIEINDADLKVDTFRASGAGGQHVNKTESAIRITHVPSGIIVACQTDRSQHRNRATAMGMLKARLYEAEIRKREAASALEEDAKTDIGWGHQIRNYVLAPYQLVKDLRTGVEKGNPDAVLDGDLDAFMAAALAARAGATRSEASAQAR
;
A
#
# COMPACT_ATOMS: atom_id res chain seq x y z
N MET A 1 -1.62 -0.79 -27.39
CA MET A 1 -2.96 -0.17 -27.44
C MET A 1 -3.34 0.47 -26.10
N ARG A 2 -3.18 -0.22 -24.95
CA ARG A 2 -3.47 0.31 -23.59
C ARG A 2 -2.66 1.58 -23.29
N GLU A 3 -1.35 1.53 -23.45
CA GLU A 3 -0.43 2.62 -23.17
C GLU A 3 -0.73 3.89 -24.00
N ARG A 4 -1.02 3.73 -25.30
CA ARG A 4 -1.43 4.84 -26.16
C ARG A 4 -2.75 5.49 -25.69
N ASN A 5 -3.72 4.69 -25.26
CA ASN A 5 -5.00 5.21 -24.79
C ASN A 5 -4.83 5.93 -23.45
N GLN A 6 -3.95 5.43 -22.57
CA GLN A 6 -3.62 6.05 -21.29
C GLN A 6 -2.94 7.41 -21.49
N LEU A 7 -1.92 7.48 -22.37
CA LEU A 7 -1.25 8.73 -22.71
C LEU A 7 -2.21 9.74 -23.36
N ALA A 8 -3.07 9.28 -24.27
CA ALA A 8 -4.08 10.16 -24.90
C ALA A 8 -5.04 10.73 -23.86
N SER A 9 -5.53 9.92 -22.93
CA SER A 9 -6.41 10.35 -21.84
C SER A 9 -5.72 11.34 -20.88
N GLN A 10 -4.45 11.12 -20.57
CA GLN A 10 -3.67 12.06 -19.74
C GLN A 10 -3.49 13.40 -20.43
N MET A 11 -3.11 13.41 -21.72
CA MET A 11 -2.97 14.65 -22.52
C MET A 11 -4.27 15.42 -22.64
N GLU A 12 -5.40 14.73 -22.87
CA GLU A 12 -6.72 15.35 -22.95
C GLU A 12 -7.13 15.93 -21.59
N GLY A 13 -6.82 15.22 -20.52
CA GLY A 13 -7.05 15.68 -19.16
C GLY A 13 -6.28 16.96 -18.79
N VAL A 14 -5.01 17.08 -19.22
CA VAL A 14 -4.20 18.30 -19.00
C VAL A 14 -4.77 19.47 -19.81
N ARG A 15 -5.07 19.25 -21.10
CA ARG A 15 -5.67 20.30 -21.94
C ARG A 15 -7.00 20.82 -21.41
N LYS A 16 -7.82 19.91 -20.86
CA LYS A 16 -9.07 20.30 -20.22
C LYS A 16 -8.83 21.17 -19.00
N LEU A 17 -7.89 20.81 -18.14
CA LEU A 17 -7.53 21.61 -16.96
C LEU A 17 -7.02 23.01 -17.34
N GLU A 18 -6.20 23.11 -18.41
CA GLU A 18 -5.70 24.40 -18.91
C GLU A 18 -6.85 25.28 -19.43
N ALA A 19 -7.80 24.69 -20.15
CA ALA A 19 -8.98 25.41 -20.63
C ALA A 19 -9.88 25.84 -19.49
N ASP A 20 -10.25 24.93 -18.58
CA ASP A 20 -11.10 25.21 -17.42
C ASP A 20 -10.47 26.28 -16.52
N LEU A 21 -9.15 26.30 -16.38
CA LEU A 21 -8.42 27.34 -15.61
C LEU A 21 -8.53 28.72 -16.30
N ALA A 22 -8.29 28.77 -17.61
CA ALA A 22 -8.37 30.03 -18.37
C ALA A 22 -9.79 30.61 -18.33
N ASP A 23 -10.79 29.77 -18.59
CA ASP A 23 -12.21 30.17 -18.59
C ASP A 23 -12.65 30.65 -17.20
N THR A 24 -12.22 29.97 -16.14
CA THR A 24 -12.58 30.36 -14.76
C THR A 24 -11.90 31.68 -14.34
N ILE A 25 -10.63 31.91 -14.73
CA ILE A 25 -9.94 33.18 -14.45
C ILE A 25 -10.65 34.33 -15.18
N GLU A 26 -11.04 34.15 -16.46
CA GLU A 26 -11.75 35.15 -17.24
C GLU A 26 -13.13 35.47 -16.62
N LEU A 27 -13.85 34.42 -16.17
CA LEU A 27 -15.13 34.57 -15.49
C LEU A 27 -15.00 35.39 -14.20
N VAL A 28 -14.00 35.09 -13.36
CA VAL A 28 -13.75 35.83 -12.12
C VAL A 28 -13.41 37.28 -12.41
N ALA A 29 -12.55 37.54 -13.40
CA ALA A 29 -12.17 38.91 -13.77
C ALA A 29 -13.38 39.74 -14.28
N LEU A 30 -14.27 39.12 -15.05
CA LEU A 30 -15.50 39.77 -15.54
C LEU A 30 -16.44 40.07 -14.37
N ALA A 31 -16.66 39.11 -13.48
CA ALA A 31 -17.51 39.25 -12.32
C ALA A 31 -16.99 40.33 -11.33
N GLU A 32 -15.68 40.44 -11.16
CA GLU A 32 -15.06 41.52 -10.38
C GLU A 32 -15.31 42.90 -11.01
N ALA A 33 -15.21 42.98 -12.35
CA ALA A 33 -15.46 44.25 -13.07
C ALA A 33 -16.94 44.70 -12.99
N ASP A 34 -17.87 43.71 -12.96
CA ASP A 34 -19.32 44.01 -12.84
C ASP A 34 -19.78 44.14 -11.37
N GLY A 35 -18.90 43.85 -10.39
CA GLY A 35 -19.19 43.93 -8.96
C GLY A 35 -20.13 42.82 -8.46
N ASP A 36 -20.20 41.70 -9.17
CA ASP A 36 -20.99 40.51 -8.79
C ASP A 36 -20.23 39.61 -7.82
N GLU A 37 -20.38 39.93 -6.51
CA GLU A 37 -19.72 39.17 -5.45
C GLU A 37 -20.12 37.71 -5.40
N ALA A 38 -21.35 37.35 -5.81
CA ALA A 38 -21.82 35.98 -5.81
C ALA A 38 -21.11 35.16 -6.88
N MET A 39 -20.95 35.70 -8.09
CA MET A 39 -20.24 35.06 -9.19
C MET A 39 -18.74 34.99 -8.94
N VAL A 40 -18.15 35.95 -8.27
CA VAL A 40 -16.75 35.89 -7.80
C VAL A 40 -16.56 34.76 -6.80
N ALA A 41 -17.48 34.59 -5.85
CA ALA A 41 -17.40 33.50 -4.86
C ALA A 41 -17.52 32.12 -5.52
N GLU A 42 -18.41 31.98 -6.51
CA GLU A 42 -18.57 30.74 -7.31
C GLU A 42 -17.29 30.42 -8.11
N GLY A 43 -16.74 31.40 -8.80
CA GLY A 43 -15.49 31.27 -9.55
C GLY A 43 -14.31 30.88 -8.66
N MET A 44 -14.21 31.48 -7.46
CA MET A 44 -13.19 31.12 -6.47
C MET A 44 -13.36 29.70 -5.93
N ALA A 45 -14.60 29.22 -5.79
CA ALA A 45 -14.87 27.83 -5.42
C ALA A 45 -14.44 26.87 -6.56
N ALA A 46 -14.74 27.21 -7.80
CA ALA A 46 -14.31 26.43 -8.97
C ALA A 46 -12.78 26.37 -9.08
N LEU A 47 -12.06 27.47 -8.85
CA LEU A 47 -10.58 27.47 -8.82
C LEU A 47 -10.01 26.57 -7.74
N ARG A 48 -10.63 26.49 -6.56
CA ARG A 48 -10.22 25.56 -5.49
C ARG A 48 -10.38 24.11 -5.91
N THR A 49 -11.53 23.77 -6.53
CA THR A 49 -11.77 22.41 -7.06
C THR A 49 -10.77 22.07 -8.14
N LEU A 50 -10.45 22.99 -9.06
CA LEU A 50 -9.42 22.81 -10.09
C LEU A 50 -8.03 22.59 -9.46
N ALA A 51 -7.70 23.31 -8.42
CA ALA A 51 -6.42 23.12 -7.71
C ALA A 51 -6.32 21.74 -7.04
N GLU A 52 -7.41 21.25 -6.46
CA GLU A 52 -7.48 19.90 -5.88
C GLU A 52 -7.37 18.83 -6.96
N ASP A 53 -8.06 18.99 -8.09
CA ASP A 53 -7.96 18.06 -9.22
C ASP A 53 -6.56 18.04 -9.84
N THR A 54 -5.92 19.20 -9.97
CA THR A 54 -4.54 19.31 -10.46
C THR A 54 -3.58 18.58 -9.54
N ARG A 55 -3.72 18.77 -8.22
CA ARG A 55 -2.88 18.09 -7.22
C ARG A 55 -3.07 16.59 -7.26
N ARG A 56 -4.31 16.10 -7.43
CA ARG A 56 -4.57 14.66 -7.59
C ARG A 56 -3.89 14.11 -8.83
N ARG A 57 -4.00 14.78 -9.99
CA ARG A 57 -3.35 14.36 -11.25
C ARG A 57 -1.82 14.44 -11.19
N GLU A 58 -1.29 15.42 -10.47
CA GLU A 58 0.15 15.48 -10.20
C GLU A 58 0.60 14.21 -9.49
N ILE A 59 -0.10 13.80 -8.43
CA ILE A 59 0.20 12.57 -7.69
C ILE A 59 0.03 11.34 -8.60
N GLU A 60 -1.07 11.27 -9.39
CA GLU A 60 -1.27 10.18 -10.36
C GLU A 60 -0.12 10.09 -11.38
N SER A 61 0.47 11.23 -11.79
CA SER A 61 1.63 11.25 -12.68
C SER A 61 2.90 10.66 -12.06
N LEU A 62 2.98 10.62 -10.74
CA LEU A 62 4.07 9.98 -10.01
C LEU A 62 3.94 8.44 -9.98
N LEU A 63 2.76 7.92 -10.32
CA LEU A 63 2.46 6.49 -10.44
C LEU A 63 2.84 6.00 -11.85
N SER A 64 4.13 6.14 -12.21
CA SER A 64 4.64 5.84 -13.55
C SER A 64 5.43 4.51 -13.62
N GLY A 65 5.52 3.78 -12.54
CA GLY A 65 6.16 2.45 -12.51
C GLY A 65 5.37 1.43 -13.31
N GLU A 66 6.05 0.47 -13.93
CA GLU A 66 5.46 -0.58 -14.77
C GLU A 66 4.33 -1.34 -14.05
N ALA A 67 4.49 -1.58 -12.75
CA ALA A 67 3.51 -2.30 -11.93
C ALA A 67 2.49 -1.37 -11.24
N ASP A 68 2.65 -0.04 -11.31
CA ASP A 68 1.85 0.89 -10.51
C ASP A 68 0.34 0.84 -10.82
N GLY A 69 -0.01 0.46 -12.05
CA GLY A 69 -1.40 0.29 -12.48
C GLY A 69 -2.09 -0.98 -11.97
N ASN A 70 -1.36 -1.88 -11.32
CA ASN A 70 -1.86 -3.19 -10.95
C ASN A 70 -2.61 -3.18 -9.62
N ASP A 71 -3.41 -4.25 -9.41
CA ASP A 71 -3.90 -4.67 -8.11
C ASP A 71 -2.72 -5.06 -7.21
N CYS A 72 -2.93 -5.14 -5.91
CA CYS A 72 -1.86 -5.54 -4.99
C CYS A 72 -2.32 -6.50 -3.91
N PHE A 73 -1.33 -7.17 -3.31
CA PHE A 73 -1.46 -7.84 -2.04
C PHE A 73 -0.74 -7.02 -0.97
N ILE A 74 -1.40 -6.87 0.18
CA ILE A 74 -0.81 -6.31 1.40
C ILE A 74 -0.67 -7.46 2.40
N GLU A 75 0.53 -7.68 2.88
CA GLU A 75 0.80 -8.63 3.94
C GLU A 75 1.22 -7.87 5.19
N VAL A 76 0.49 -8.08 6.27
CA VAL A 76 0.78 -7.49 7.58
C VAL A 76 1.24 -8.59 8.50
N ASN A 77 2.40 -8.39 9.13
CA ASN A 77 2.99 -9.35 10.07
C ASN A 77 3.27 -8.68 11.41
N ALA A 78 2.87 -9.34 12.48
CA ALA A 78 3.22 -8.90 13.83
C ALA A 78 4.73 -9.01 14.05
N GLY A 79 5.34 -7.95 14.60
CA GLY A 79 6.73 -7.95 14.99
C GLY A 79 6.97 -8.62 16.35
N ALA A 80 8.18 -8.48 16.87
CA ALA A 80 8.50 -8.91 18.23
C ALA A 80 7.70 -8.09 19.25
N GLY A 81 6.95 -8.74 20.13
CA GLY A 81 6.14 -8.04 21.15
C GLY A 81 4.91 -8.82 21.63
N GLY A 82 4.74 -10.08 21.19
CA GLY A 82 3.65 -10.93 21.66
C GLY A 82 2.27 -10.35 21.34
N THR A 83 1.32 -10.41 22.28
CA THR A 83 -0.08 -9.97 22.11
C THR A 83 -0.19 -8.52 21.66
N GLU A 84 0.66 -7.63 22.14
CA GLU A 84 0.66 -6.21 21.74
C GLU A 84 0.97 -6.01 20.25
N ALA A 85 1.95 -6.74 19.72
CA ALA A 85 2.31 -6.67 18.32
C ALA A 85 1.26 -7.32 17.42
N GLN A 86 0.61 -8.38 17.91
CA GLN A 86 -0.50 -9.06 17.21
C GLN A 86 -1.73 -8.15 17.10
N ASP A 87 -2.08 -7.45 18.17
CA ASP A 87 -3.17 -6.47 18.16
C ASP A 87 -2.82 -5.27 17.24
N TRP A 88 -1.57 -4.80 17.27
CA TRP A 88 -1.11 -3.76 16.37
C TRP A 88 -1.21 -4.16 14.89
N ALA A 89 -0.84 -5.38 14.55
CA ALA A 89 -0.99 -5.89 13.18
C ALA A 89 -2.46 -5.92 12.73
N GLU A 90 -3.40 -6.28 13.61
CA GLU A 90 -4.83 -6.24 13.32
C GLU A 90 -5.33 -4.80 13.11
N MET A 91 -4.87 -3.85 13.93
CA MET A 91 -5.19 -2.43 13.76
C MET A 91 -4.72 -1.90 12.40
N LEU A 92 -3.49 -2.26 11.96
CA LEU A 92 -2.97 -1.89 10.64
C LEU A 92 -3.79 -2.52 9.51
N LEU A 93 -4.13 -3.79 9.61
CA LEU A 93 -4.98 -4.46 8.62
C LEU A 93 -6.31 -3.72 8.45
N ARG A 94 -6.97 -3.39 9.56
CA ARG A 94 -8.22 -2.62 9.55
C ARG A 94 -8.04 -1.23 8.93
N MET A 95 -6.94 -0.55 9.23
CA MET A 95 -6.60 0.76 8.67
C MET A 95 -6.52 0.70 7.14
N TYR A 96 -5.87 -0.31 6.57
CA TYR A 96 -5.76 -0.47 5.11
C TYR A 96 -7.08 -0.87 4.47
N ILE A 97 -7.89 -1.71 5.11
CA ILE A 97 -9.24 -2.05 4.62
C ILE A 97 -10.09 -0.77 4.53
N ARG A 98 -10.10 0.07 5.57
CA ARG A 98 -10.87 1.31 5.58
C ARG A 98 -10.39 2.31 4.55
N TRP A 99 -9.08 2.46 4.39
CA TRP A 99 -8.53 3.30 3.33
C TRP A 99 -8.99 2.80 1.94
N ALA A 100 -8.91 1.52 1.70
CA ALA A 100 -9.34 0.93 0.43
C ALA A 100 -10.84 1.13 0.16
N GLU A 101 -11.69 0.95 1.19
CA GLU A 101 -13.13 1.19 1.10
C GLU A 101 -13.45 2.66 0.77
N GLN A 102 -12.79 3.60 1.43
CA GLN A 102 -12.95 5.04 1.18
C GLN A 102 -12.58 5.45 -0.25
N HIS A 103 -11.63 4.75 -0.86
CA HIS A 103 -11.19 4.97 -2.24
C HIS A 103 -11.93 4.11 -3.28
N GLY A 104 -12.94 3.36 -2.87
CA GLY A 104 -13.75 2.53 -3.75
C GLY A 104 -13.03 1.28 -4.27
N TYR A 105 -11.92 0.89 -3.64
CA TYR A 105 -11.24 -0.38 -3.94
C TYR A 105 -12.02 -1.56 -3.38
N LYS A 106 -11.92 -2.70 -4.06
CA LYS A 106 -12.43 -3.97 -3.53
C LYS A 106 -11.34 -4.66 -2.72
N THR A 107 -11.71 -5.13 -1.55
CA THR A 107 -10.79 -5.86 -0.66
C THR A 107 -11.24 -7.31 -0.50
N GLN A 108 -10.28 -8.22 -0.49
CA GLN A 108 -10.51 -9.62 -0.19
C GLN A 108 -9.42 -10.14 0.75
N LEU A 109 -9.82 -10.61 1.92
CA LEU A 109 -8.90 -11.25 2.85
C LEU A 109 -8.55 -12.65 2.31
N MET A 110 -7.28 -12.89 2.02
CA MET A 110 -6.79 -14.12 1.41
C MET A 110 -6.37 -15.14 2.46
N GLU A 111 -5.70 -14.67 3.50
CA GLU A 111 -5.22 -15.47 4.61
C GLU A 111 -5.18 -14.63 5.88
N GLN A 112 -5.48 -15.26 7.01
CA GLN A 112 -5.32 -14.68 8.33
C GLN A 112 -4.88 -15.76 9.32
N SER A 113 -3.84 -15.47 10.08
CA SER A 113 -3.40 -16.28 11.20
C SER A 113 -3.69 -15.54 12.49
N GLU A 114 -4.60 -16.08 13.30
CA GLU A 114 -5.02 -15.45 14.56
C GLU A 114 -3.89 -15.43 15.59
N GLY A 115 -3.89 -14.41 16.44
CA GLY A 115 -3.05 -14.31 17.59
C GLY A 115 -3.45 -15.31 18.68
N GLU A 116 -2.58 -15.49 19.67
CA GLU A 116 -2.85 -16.45 20.75
C GLU A 116 -3.90 -15.96 21.74
N GLN A 117 -3.95 -14.67 22.01
CA GLN A 117 -4.87 -14.05 22.96
C GLN A 117 -5.70 -12.93 22.33
N ALA A 118 -5.11 -12.18 21.40
CA ALA A 118 -5.75 -11.10 20.65
C ALA A 118 -4.99 -10.83 19.37
N GLY A 119 -5.65 -10.15 18.42
CA GLY A 119 -5.04 -9.70 17.19
C GLY A 119 -4.66 -10.83 16.22
N ILE A 120 -3.76 -10.55 15.31
CA ILE A 120 -3.30 -11.45 14.26
C ILE A 120 -1.78 -11.62 14.28
N LYS A 121 -1.30 -12.81 13.97
CA LYS A 121 0.13 -13.07 13.70
C LYS A 121 0.53 -12.57 12.33
N SER A 122 -0.31 -12.85 11.34
CA SER A 122 -0.14 -12.39 9.97
C SER A 122 -1.49 -12.34 9.25
N ALA A 123 -1.61 -11.47 8.26
CA ALA A 123 -2.73 -11.49 7.32
C ALA A 123 -2.29 -11.02 5.94
N THR A 124 -2.92 -11.57 4.91
CA THR A 124 -2.76 -11.16 3.51
C THR A 124 -4.08 -10.65 2.98
N LEU A 125 -4.11 -9.39 2.55
CA LEU A 125 -5.25 -8.70 1.97
C LEU A 125 -4.97 -8.45 0.49
N GLN A 126 -5.88 -8.85 -0.39
CA GLN A 126 -5.87 -8.43 -1.79
C GLN A 126 -6.67 -7.13 -1.92
N VAL A 127 -6.09 -6.14 -2.59
CA VAL A 127 -6.76 -4.88 -2.93
C VAL A 127 -6.82 -4.75 -4.44
N THR A 128 -8.05 -4.66 -4.96
CA THR A 128 -8.35 -4.62 -6.40
C THR A 128 -8.89 -3.26 -6.79
N GLY A 129 -8.24 -2.63 -7.75
CA GLY A 129 -8.66 -1.36 -8.33
C GLY A 129 -7.51 -0.62 -9.02
N PRO A 130 -7.82 0.45 -9.76
CA PRO A 130 -6.83 1.16 -10.55
C PRO A 130 -5.74 1.76 -9.65
N THR A 131 -4.49 1.51 -10.00
CA THR A 131 -3.31 2.04 -9.29
C THR A 131 -3.20 1.66 -7.80
N ALA A 132 -3.87 0.59 -7.36
CA ALA A 132 -3.84 0.14 -5.97
C ALA A 132 -2.40 -0.14 -5.50
N TYR A 133 -1.60 -0.86 -6.31
CA TYR A 133 -0.20 -1.10 -6.00
C TYR A 133 0.61 0.19 -5.92
N GLY A 134 0.42 1.10 -6.89
CA GLY A 134 1.16 2.34 -6.96
C GLY A 134 1.06 3.19 -5.69
N TRP A 135 -0.12 3.27 -5.09
CA TRP A 135 -0.35 3.94 -3.82
C TRP A 135 0.21 3.14 -2.64
N LEU A 136 -0.20 1.89 -2.51
CA LEU A 136 0.06 1.07 -1.32
C LEU A 136 1.52 0.63 -1.20
N LYS A 137 2.29 0.58 -2.29
CA LYS A 137 3.75 0.29 -2.24
C LYS A 137 4.52 1.25 -1.34
N THR A 138 3.99 2.45 -1.09
CA THR A 138 4.58 3.43 -0.19
C THR A 138 4.46 3.05 1.29
N GLU A 139 3.54 2.16 1.61
CA GLU A 139 3.28 1.69 2.98
C GLU A 139 4.16 0.49 3.39
N ALA A 140 4.95 -0.04 2.46
CA ALA A 140 5.87 -1.14 2.76
C ALA A 140 6.97 -0.71 3.73
N GLY A 141 7.09 -1.42 4.87
CA GLY A 141 8.10 -1.16 5.89
C GLY A 141 7.62 -1.48 7.30
N VAL A 142 8.33 -0.95 8.29
CA VAL A 142 8.03 -1.18 9.71
C VAL A 142 7.22 -0.02 10.28
N HIS A 143 6.10 -0.34 10.90
CA HIS A 143 5.21 0.58 11.59
C HIS A 143 5.35 0.42 13.10
N ARG A 144 5.61 1.52 13.81
CA ARG A 144 5.78 1.53 15.25
C ARG A 144 4.57 2.15 15.94
N LEU A 145 4.02 1.45 16.92
CA LEU A 145 2.97 1.94 17.81
C LEU A 145 3.52 2.20 19.22
N VAL A 146 3.15 3.32 19.80
CA VAL A 146 3.38 3.66 21.21
C VAL A 146 2.06 4.02 21.85
N ARG A 147 1.58 3.18 22.78
CA ARG A 147 0.32 3.41 23.50
C ARG A 147 0.38 2.88 24.93
N ILE A 148 -0.65 3.21 25.72
CA ILE A 148 -0.91 2.52 26.97
C ILE A 148 -1.49 1.14 26.61
N SER A 149 -0.91 0.09 27.17
CA SER A 149 -1.33 -1.29 26.89
C SER A 149 -2.73 -1.58 27.41
N PRO A 150 -3.65 -2.09 26.58
CA PRO A 150 -4.93 -2.60 27.04
C PRO A 150 -4.81 -3.99 27.69
N PHE A 151 -3.66 -4.68 27.52
CA PHE A 151 -3.40 -6.03 28.03
C PHE A 151 -2.58 -6.03 29.32
N ASP A 152 -2.00 -4.89 29.71
CA ASP A 152 -1.21 -4.74 30.94
C ASP A 152 -2.09 -4.22 32.06
N ALA A 153 -2.28 -5.02 33.13
CA ALA A 153 -3.04 -4.63 34.31
C ALA A 153 -2.51 -3.33 35.00
N ASN A 154 -1.26 -2.98 34.78
CA ASN A 154 -0.64 -1.76 35.31
C ASN A 154 -0.74 -0.57 34.35
N ALA A 155 -1.44 -0.69 33.22
CA ALA A 155 -1.62 0.36 32.22
C ALA A 155 -0.28 1.03 31.79
N ARG A 156 0.79 0.25 31.68
CA ARG A 156 2.10 0.75 31.27
C ARG A 156 2.11 1.07 29.78
N ARG A 157 2.93 2.07 29.43
CA ARG A 157 3.19 2.41 28.04
C ARG A 157 4.05 1.35 27.38
N GLN A 158 3.57 0.79 26.28
CA GLN A 158 4.26 -0.23 25.49
C GLN A 158 4.57 0.28 24.08
N THR A 159 5.60 -0.29 23.48
CA THR A 159 5.98 -0.04 22.10
C THR A 159 5.86 -1.35 21.33
N SER A 160 5.11 -1.34 20.24
CA SER A 160 4.88 -2.49 19.39
C SER A 160 5.31 -2.20 17.96
N PHE A 161 5.74 -3.23 17.25
CA PHE A 161 6.14 -3.15 15.86
C PHE A 161 5.34 -4.15 15.03
N ALA A 162 5.01 -3.74 13.82
CA ALA A 162 4.47 -4.62 12.79
C ALA A 162 5.11 -4.26 11.45
N SER A 163 5.31 -5.24 10.61
CA SER A 163 5.82 -5.04 9.25
C SER A 163 4.72 -5.19 8.23
N VAL A 164 4.77 -4.33 7.23
CA VAL A 164 3.86 -4.34 6.08
C VAL A 164 4.67 -4.59 4.82
N TRP A 165 4.22 -5.53 4.00
CA TRP A 165 4.77 -5.83 2.69
C TRP A 165 3.69 -5.61 1.66
N VAL A 166 4.03 -4.99 0.55
CA VAL A 166 3.10 -4.73 -0.56
C VAL A 166 3.76 -5.22 -1.84
N TYR A 167 3.04 -6.04 -2.59
CA TYR A 167 3.50 -6.58 -3.86
C TYR A 167 2.36 -6.59 -4.89
N PRO A 168 2.68 -6.36 -6.19
CA PRO A 168 1.66 -6.24 -7.22
C PRO A 168 1.03 -7.59 -7.53
N VAL A 169 -0.22 -7.58 -7.93
CA VAL A 169 -0.82 -8.71 -8.66
C VAL A 169 -0.26 -8.67 -10.08
N VAL A 170 0.41 -9.74 -10.48
CA VAL A 170 0.98 -9.84 -11.82
C VAL A 170 -0.03 -10.54 -12.71
N ASP A 171 -0.43 -9.88 -13.79
CA ASP A 171 -1.17 -10.54 -14.87
C ASP A 171 -0.27 -11.57 -15.57
N ASP A 172 -0.87 -12.62 -16.11
CA ASP A 172 -0.18 -13.75 -16.78
C ASP A 172 0.71 -13.35 -18.00
N THR A 173 0.80 -12.06 -18.32
CA THR A 173 1.58 -11.53 -19.43
C THR A 173 3.08 -11.37 -19.15
N ILE A 174 3.51 -11.45 -17.89
CA ILE A 174 4.94 -11.53 -17.55
C ILE A 174 5.26 -12.99 -17.31
N GLU A 175 5.93 -13.62 -18.25
CA GLU A 175 6.39 -15.01 -18.18
C GLU A 175 7.45 -15.15 -17.07
N ILE A 176 7.00 -15.31 -15.83
CA ILE A 176 7.84 -15.91 -14.81
C ILE A 176 7.69 -17.41 -15.02
N GLU A 177 8.69 -18.03 -15.62
CA GLU A 177 8.78 -19.48 -15.71
C GLU A 177 8.93 -20.06 -14.30
N ILE A 178 7.83 -20.56 -13.74
CA ILE A 178 7.86 -21.33 -12.50
C ILE A 178 7.92 -22.79 -12.89
N ASN A 179 9.04 -23.44 -12.59
CA ASN A 179 9.17 -24.87 -12.80
C ASN A 179 8.47 -25.60 -11.64
N ASP A 180 7.51 -26.45 -11.94
CA ASP A 180 6.79 -27.24 -10.94
C ASP A 180 7.73 -28.12 -10.08
N ALA A 181 8.91 -28.49 -10.60
CA ALA A 181 9.92 -29.23 -9.85
C ALA A 181 10.54 -28.43 -8.70
N ASP A 182 10.49 -27.10 -8.78
CA ASP A 182 11.03 -26.17 -7.77
C ASP A 182 9.99 -25.84 -6.68
N LEU A 183 8.78 -26.39 -6.80
CA LEU A 183 7.69 -26.13 -5.88
C LEU A 183 7.51 -27.29 -4.91
N LYS A 184 7.58 -27.00 -3.63
CA LYS A 184 7.09 -27.88 -2.58
C LYS A 184 5.69 -27.46 -2.19
N VAL A 185 4.70 -28.34 -2.45
CA VAL A 185 3.30 -28.09 -2.12
C VAL A 185 2.91 -28.96 -0.94
N ASP A 186 2.60 -28.32 0.17
CA ASP A 186 2.12 -28.96 1.39
C ASP A 186 0.62 -28.63 1.58
N THR A 187 -0.17 -29.65 1.89
CA THR A 187 -1.56 -29.48 2.28
C THR A 187 -1.68 -29.52 3.80
N PHE A 188 -2.50 -28.64 4.36
CA PHE A 188 -2.72 -28.60 5.80
C PHE A 188 -4.19 -28.31 6.12
N ARG A 189 -4.56 -28.51 7.38
CA ARG A 189 -5.91 -28.22 7.84
C ARG A 189 -6.05 -26.74 8.10
N ALA A 190 -7.09 -26.13 7.49
CA ALA A 190 -7.41 -24.74 7.76
C ALA A 190 -7.71 -24.54 9.25
N SER A 191 -7.06 -23.55 9.87
CA SER A 191 -7.32 -23.15 11.25
C SER A 191 -8.15 -21.86 11.22
N GLY A 192 -9.41 -21.91 11.65
CA GLY A 192 -10.29 -20.76 11.74
C GLY A 192 -11.64 -21.10 12.35
N ALA A 193 -12.43 -20.10 12.71
CA ALA A 193 -13.77 -20.21 13.28
C ALA A 193 -14.78 -20.72 12.22
N GLY A 194 -14.68 -21.98 11.86
CA GLY A 194 -15.57 -22.69 10.94
C GLY A 194 -15.97 -24.02 11.52
N GLY A 195 -17.26 -24.38 11.42
CA GLY A 195 -17.86 -25.58 12.01
C GLY A 195 -17.13 -26.89 11.68
N GLN A 196 -17.57 -27.97 12.28
CA GLN A 196 -16.94 -29.32 12.28
C GLN A 196 -16.42 -29.85 10.91
N HIS A 197 -16.85 -29.25 9.79
CA HIS A 197 -16.44 -29.64 8.44
C HIS A 197 -15.12 -29.01 7.98
N VAL A 198 -14.81 -27.78 8.43
CA VAL A 198 -13.59 -27.05 8.08
C VAL A 198 -12.36 -27.68 8.74
N ASN A 199 -12.53 -28.23 9.93
CA ASN A 199 -11.44 -28.87 10.70
C ASN A 199 -11.13 -30.32 10.27
N LYS A 200 -11.90 -30.92 9.33
CA LYS A 200 -11.71 -32.30 8.86
C LYS A 200 -11.09 -32.42 7.48
N THR A 201 -11.11 -31.35 6.67
CA THR A 201 -10.60 -31.38 5.30
C THR A 201 -9.29 -30.59 5.19
N GLU A 202 -8.27 -31.19 4.61
CA GLU A 202 -6.97 -30.56 4.31
C GLU A 202 -7.10 -29.75 3.02
N SER A 203 -7.91 -28.68 3.07
CA SER A 203 -8.15 -27.80 1.91
C SER A 203 -7.17 -26.64 1.80
N ALA A 204 -6.48 -26.31 2.88
CA ALA A 204 -5.46 -25.25 2.87
C ALA A 204 -4.18 -25.73 2.18
N ILE A 205 -3.58 -24.84 1.39
CA ILE A 205 -2.37 -25.12 0.61
C ILE A 205 -1.28 -24.15 1.02
N ARG A 206 -0.07 -24.70 1.20
CA ARG A 206 1.18 -23.94 1.34
C ARG A 206 2.08 -24.32 0.18
N ILE A 207 2.56 -23.32 -0.55
CA ILE A 207 3.54 -23.49 -1.63
C ILE A 207 4.84 -22.85 -1.19
N THR A 208 5.92 -23.62 -1.23
CA THR A 208 7.27 -23.13 -0.99
C THR A 208 8.05 -23.23 -2.30
N HIS A 209 8.55 -22.10 -2.77
CA HIS A 209 9.47 -22.08 -3.92
C HIS A 209 10.88 -22.30 -3.39
N VAL A 210 11.43 -23.49 -3.63
CA VAL A 210 12.69 -23.96 -3.03
C VAL A 210 13.88 -23.04 -3.37
N PRO A 211 14.07 -22.57 -4.64
CA PRO A 211 15.23 -21.74 -4.98
C PRO A 211 15.23 -20.36 -4.32
N SER A 212 14.06 -19.73 -4.14
CA SER A 212 13.94 -18.39 -3.56
C SER A 212 13.62 -18.41 -2.07
N GLY A 213 13.19 -19.55 -1.51
CA GLY A 213 12.73 -19.66 -0.14
C GLY A 213 11.38 -18.99 0.15
N ILE A 214 10.71 -18.48 -0.88
CA ILE A 214 9.41 -17.81 -0.74
C ILE A 214 8.34 -18.82 -0.39
N ILE A 215 7.57 -18.51 0.64
CA ILE A 215 6.46 -19.34 1.13
C ILE A 215 5.17 -18.54 0.99
N VAL A 216 4.14 -19.16 0.42
CA VAL A 216 2.77 -18.63 0.35
C VAL A 216 1.79 -19.66 0.88
N ALA A 217 0.72 -19.21 1.52
CA ALA A 217 -0.34 -20.09 2.00
C ALA A 217 -1.71 -19.50 1.63
N CYS A 218 -2.66 -20.36 1.26
CA CYS A 218 -4.03 -19.99 0.94
C CYS A 218 -5.00 -20.99 1.52
N GLN A 219 -6.03 -20.48 2.22
CA GLN A 219 -7.08 -21.29 2.86
C GLN A 219 -8.49 -20.67 2.68
N THR A 220 -8.67 -19.83 1.67
CA THR A 220 -9.90 -19.03 1.47
C THR A 220 -11.09 -19.83 0.97
N ASP A 221 -10.86 -20.93 0.23
CA ASP A 221 -11.92 -21.74 -0.37
C ASP A 221 -11.95 -23.14 0.23
N ARG A 222 -13.13 -23.78 0.15
CA ARG A 222 -13.30 -25.20 0.49
C ARG A 222 -12.67 -26.13 -0.53
N SER A 223 -12.40 -25.62 -1.73
CA SER A 223 -11.77 -26.35 -2.83
C SER A 223 -10.25 -26.20 -2.77
N GLN A 224 -9.56 -27.30 -2.53
CA GLN A 224 -8.11 -27.39 -2.59
C GLN A 224 -7.55 -26.88 -3.93
N HIS A 225 -8.26 -27.17 -5.03
CA HIS A 225 -7.83 -26.77 -6.37
C HIS A 225 -7.87 -25.25 -6.56
N ARG A 226 -8.90 -24.57 -6.03
CA ARG A 226 -9.00 -23.10 -6.05
C ARG A 226 -7.94 -22.47 -5.16
N ASN A 227 -7.72 -23.01 -3.96
CA ASN A 227 -6.67 -22.52 -3.07
C ASN A 227 -5.28 -22.67 -3.72
N ARG A 228 -5.04 -23.76 -4.48
CA ARG A 228 -3.78 -23.93 -5.22
C ARG A 228 -3.61 -22.89 -6.32
N ALA A 229 -4.65 -22.62 -7.10
CA ALA A 229 -4.60 -21.60 -8.15
C ALA A 229 -4.34 -20.20 -7.57
N THR A 230 -5.02 -19.85 -6.47
CA THR A 230 -4.82 -18.59 -5.78
C THR A 230 -3.42 -18.48 -5.17
N ALA A 231 -2.95 -19.51 -4.47
CA ALA A 231 -1.60 -19.57 -3.91
C ALA A 231 -0.51 -19.46 -5.01
N MET A 232 -0.75 -20.05 -6.18
CA MET A 232 0.15 -19.89 -7.34
C MET A 232 0.20 -18.45 -7.84
N GLY A 233 -0.96 -17.74 -7.91
CA GLY A 233 -1.00 -16.32 -8.22
C GLY A 233 -0.23 -15.47 -7.21
N MET A 234 -0.40 -15.77 -5.91
CA MET A 234 0.35 -15.11 -4.85
C MET A 234 1.86 -15.36 -4.95
N LEU A 235 2.27 -16.58 -5.29
CA LEU A 235 3.68 -16.93 -5.49
C LEU A 235 4.27 -16.17 -6.68
N LYS A 236 3.57 -16.15 -7.81
CA LYS A 236 3.99 -15.37 -9.01
C LYS A 236 4.21 -13.90 -8.66
N ALA A 237 3.27 -13.29 -7.91
CA ALA A 237 3.37 -11.90 -7.49
C ALA A 237 4.61 -11.65 -6.60
N ARG A 238 4.91 -12.53 -5.65
CA ARG A 238 6.10 -12.40 -4.80
C ARG A 238 7.41 -12.61 -5.56
N LEU A 239 7.44 -13.55 -6.51
CA LEU A 239 8.61 -13.78 -7.36
C LEU A 239 8.87 -12.57 -8.26
N TYR A 240 7.80 -11.97 -8.81
CA TYR A 240 7.90 -10.75 -9.60
C TYR A 240 8.46 -9.57 -8.80
N GLU A 241 7.96 -9.36 -7.59
CA GLU A 241 8.52 -8.33 -6.71
C GLU A 241 10.00 -8.59 -6.37
N ALA A 242 10.33 -9.85 -6.09
CA ALA A 242 11.73 -10.22 -5.83
C ALA A 242 12.63 -9.95 -7.06
N GLU A 243 12.14 -10.19 -8.28
CA GLU A 243 12.89 -9.90 -9.51
C GLU A 243 12.98 -8.39 -9.78
N ILE A 244 11.92 -7.61 -9.53
CA ILE A 244 11.98 -6.13 -9.58
C ILE A 244 13.01 -5.63 -8.57
N ARG A 245 12.95 -6.08 -7.31
CA ARG A 245 13.93 -5.68 -6.30
C ARG A 245 15.35 -6.05 -6.67
N LYS A 246 15.53 -7.21 -7.31
CA LYS A 246 16.85 -7.64 -7.77
C LYS A 246 17.36 -6.74 -8.90
N ARG A 247 16.48 -6.30 -9.81
CA ARG A 247 16.82 -5.32 -10.88
C ARG A 247 17.08 -3.94 -10.28
N GLU A 248 16.23 -3.49 -9.35
CA GLU A 248 16.43 -2.24 -8.61
C GLU A 248 17.68 -2.30 -7.72
N ALA A 249 17.94 -3.45 -7.07
CA ALA A 249 19.16 -3.65 -6.29
C ALA A 249 20.42 -3.77 -7.16
N ALA A 250 20.32 -4.31 -8.36
CA ALA A 250 21.43 -4.31 -9.32
C ALA A 250 21.72 -2.89 -9.79
N SER A 251 20.70 -2.07 -10.01
CA SER A 251 20.84 -0.64 -10.30
C SER A 251 21.31 0.17 -9.08
N ALA A 252 20.84 -0.18 -7.89
CA ALA A 252 21.26 0.47 -6.63
C ALA A 252 22.63 -0.02 -6.13
N LEU A 253 23.08 -1.23 -6.47
CA LEU A 253 24.44 -1.71 -6.18
C LEU A 253 25.52 -0.99 -6.99
N GLU A 254 25.17 -0.43 -8.13
CA GLU A 254 26.05 0.53 -8.83
C GLU A 254 26.08 1.89 -8.09
N GLU A 255 25.04 2.22 -7.31
CA GLU A 255 24.94 3.45 -6.52
C GLU A 255 25.33 3.29 -5.04
N ASP A 256 25.14 2.14 -4.43
CA ASP A 256 25.16 1.93 -2.97
C ASP A 256 26.44 1.25 -2.44
N ALA A 257 27.58 1.46 -3.12
CA ALA A 257 28.87 1.23 -2.46
C ALA A 257 29.06 2.10 -1.18
N LYS A 258 27.99 2.74 -0.66
CA LYS A 258 28.11 3.78 0.39
C LYS A 258 27.15 3.73 1.57
N THR A 259 26.24 2.78 1.76
CA THR A 259 25.45 2.80 2.99
C THR A 259 25.12 1.42 3.55
N ASP A 260 25.51 1.19 4.81
CA ASP A 260 25.23 0.03 5.64
C ASP A 260 23.71 -0.22 5.81
N ILE A 261 23.28 -1.45 5.53
CA ILE A 261 21.89 -1.89 5.76
C ILE A 261 21.75 -2.31 7.22
N GLY A 262 21.27 -1.40 8.07
CA GLY A 262 20.84 -1.69 9.43
C GLY A 262 19.38 -2.08 9.49
N TRP A 263 19.02 -3.10 10.24
CA TRP A 263 17.67 -3.40 10.71
C TRP A 263 17.10 -2.14 11.39
N GLY A 264 16.07 -1.48 10.83
CA GLY A 264 15.45 -0.37 11.53
C GLY A 264 14.82 0.75 10.71
N HIS A 265 14.58 0.58 9.44
CA HIS A 265 13.84 1.60 8.69
C HIS A 265 12.36 1.58 9.03
N GLN A 266 12.04 2.15 10.23
CA GLN A 266 10.67 2.49 10.59
C GLN A 266 10.20 3.56 9.63
N ILE A 267 9.13 3.29 8.91
CA ILE A 267 8.56 4.26 7.98
C ILE A 267 7.63 5.24 8.70
N ARG A 268 6.89 4.76 9.73
CA ARG A 268 5.93 5.60 10.43
C ARG A 268 5.81 5.26 11.91
N ASN A 269 5.73 6.30 12.72
CA ASN A 269 5.49 6.21 14.15
C ASN A 269 4.06 6.66 14.49
N TYR A 270 3.36 5.84 15.24
CA TYR A 270 2.03 6.12 15.78
C TYR A 270 2.14 6.24 17.30
N VAL A 271 1.92 7.43 17.82
CA VAL A 271 1.98 7.72 19.26
C VAL A 271 0.57 8.07 19.72
N LEU A 272 -0.02 7.24 20.58
CA LEU A 272 -1.34 7.46 21.17
C LEU A 272 -1.26 8.00 22.60
N ALA A 273 -0.11 7.81 23.28
CA ALA A 273 0.17 8.29 24.62
C ALA A 273 1.68 8.52 24.81
N PRO A 274 2.12 9.59 25.53
CA PRO A 274 1.33 10.56 26.29
C PRO A 274 0.74 11.71 25.47
N TYR A 275 1.12 11.84 24.22
CA TYR A 275 0.57 12.80 23.25
C TYR A 275 0.09 12.04 22.01
N GLN A 276 -0.73 12.67 21.21
CA GLN A 276 -1.28 12.08 19.99
C GLN A 276 -0.56 12.62 18.77
N LEU A 277 0.13 11.73 18.03
CA LEU A 277 0.87 12.10 16.83
C LEU A 277 1.12 10.87 15.95
N VAL A 278 0.88 11.01 14.65
CA VAL A 278 1.39 10.10 13.64
C VAL A 278 2.41 10.82 12.78
N LYS A 279 3.62 10.27 12.66
CA LYS A 279 4.72 10.88 11.91
C LYS A 279 5.34 9.87 10.96
N ASP A 280 5.41 10.23 9.69
CA ASP A 280 6.21 9.52 8.70
C ASP A 280 7.67 10.00 8.77
N LEU A 281 8.58 9.06 8.97
CA LEU A 281 10.01 9.37 9.18
C LEU A 281 10.75 9.66 7.88
N ARG A 282 10.19 9.22 6.74
CA ARG A 282 10.80 9.41 5.41
C ARG A 282 10.53 10.80 4.86
N THR A 283 9.33 11.30 5.09
CA THR A 283 8.84 12.57 4.51
C THR A 283 8.73 13.70 5.54
N GLY A 284 8.72 13.36 6.82
CA GLY A 284 8.51 14.32 7.91
C GLY A 284 7.06 14.76 8.07
N VAL A 285 6.12 14.24 7.28
CA VAL A 285 4.69 14.56 7.42
C VAL A 285 4.15 14.09 8.75
N GLU A 286 3.37 14.94 9.42
CA GLU A 286 2.78 14.68 10.73
C GLU A 286 1.28 14.94 10.73
N LYS A 287 0.52 14.11 11.47
CA LYS A 287 -0.91 14.31 11.76
C LYS A 287 -1.16 14.16 13.26
N GLY A 288 -1.82 15.14 13.85
CA GLY A 288 -2.15 15.19 15.29
C GLY A 288 -3.38 14.37 15.68
N ASN A 289 -4.07 13.72 14.73
CA ASN A 289 -5.24 12.88 14.99
C ASN A 289 -4.94 11.43 14.56
N PRO A 290 -4.40 10.59 15.46
CA PRO A 290 -4.12 9.19 15.16
C PRO A 290 -5.36 8.38 14.84
N ASP A 291 -6.51 8.69 15.43
CA ASP A 291 -7.75 7.94 15.22
C ASP A 291 -8.22 8.08 13.77
N ALA A 292 -8.15 9.28 13.19
CA ALA A 292 -8.46 9.48 11.77
C ALA A 292 -7.52 8.69 10.87
N VAL A 293 -6.22 8.64 11.20
CA VAL A 293 -5.23 7.87 10.44
C VAL A 293 -5.52 6.37 10.51
N LEU A 294 -5.82 5.86 11.71
CA LEU A 294 -6.20 4.45 11.93
C LEU A 294 -7.56 4.10 11.28
N ASP A 295 -8.36 5.12 10.99
CA ASP A 295 -9.63 5.01 10.26
C ASP A 295 -9.48 5.17 8.74
N GLY A 296 -8.23 5.24 8.22
CA GLY A 296 -7.91 5.22 6.80
C GLY A 296 -7.46 6.54 6.18
N ASP A 297 -7.29 7.63 6.95
CA ASP A 297 -6.79 8.92 6.41
C ASP A 297 -5.26 8.87 6.17
N LEU A 298 -4.84 8.18 5.09
CA LEU A 298 -3.44 7.92 4.74
C LEU A 298 -2.91 8.77 3.58
N ASP A 299 -3.77 9.41 2.80
CA ASP A 299 -3.43 10.06 1.53
C ASP A 299 -2.26 11.02 1.61
N ALA A 300 -2.22 11.85 2.65
CA ALA A 300 -1.14 12.83 2.82
C ALA A 300 0.23 12.16 3.01
N PHE A 301 0.30 11.02 3.70
CA PHE A 301 1.53 10.26 3.89
C PHE A 301 1.97 9.58 2.59
N MET A 302 1.03 8.92 1.91
CA MET A 302 1.29 8.22 0.65
C MET A 302 1.71 9.20 -0.45
N ALA A 303 0.99 10.32 -0.60
CA ALA A 303 1.32 11.37 -1.56
C ALA A 303 2.72 11.96 -1.32
N ALA A 304 3.05 12.28 -0.08
CA ALA A 304 4.37 12.81 0.26
C ALA A 304 5.49 11.78 -0.01
N ALA A 305 5.23 10.49 0.26
CA ALA A 305 6.18 9.42 -0.01
C ALA A 305 6.41 9.22 -1.53
N LEU A 306 5.35 9.32 -2.34
CA LEU A 306 5.46 9.29 -3.80
C LEU A 306 6.27 10.48 -4.33
N ALA A 307 5.97 11.70 -3.86
CA ALA A 307 6.69 12.90 -4.26
C ALA A 307 8.18 12.85 -3.88
N ALA A 308 8.52 12.36 -2.69
CA ALA A 308 9.90 12.18 -2.26
C ALA A 308 10.67 11.20 -3.16
N ARG A 309 10.05 10.08 -3.56
CA ARG A 309 10.64 9.10 -4.50
C ARG A 309 10.88 9.72 -5.87
N ALA A 310 9.91 10.43 -6.43
CA ALA A 310 10.06 11.09 -7.73
C ALA A 310 11.15 12.18 -7.73
N GLY A 311 11.29 12.91 -6.62
CA GLY A 311 12.36 13.88 -6.43
C GLY A 311 13.74 13.24 -6.40
N ALA A 312 13.90 12.10 -5.75
CA ALA A 312 15.14 11.32 -5.74
C ALA A 312 15.51 10.85 -7.14
N THR A 313 14.58 10.22 -7.87
CA THR A 313 14.83 9.73 -9.25
C THR A 313 15.22 10.86 -10.21
N ARG A 314 14.62 12.05 -10.11
CA ARG A 314 15.00 13.22 -10.93
C ARG A 314 16.40 13.75 -10.59
N SER A 315 16.78 13.75 -9.33
CA SER A 315 18.09 14.16 -8.86
C SER A 315 19.19 13.24 -9.41
N GLU A 316 18.93 11.95 -9.39
CA GLU A 316 19.82 10.90 -9.92
C GLU A 316 19.99 10.98 -11.43
N ALA A 317 18.88 11.11 -12.18
CA ALA A 317 18.93 11.29 -13.63
C ALA A 317 19.69 12.56 -14.05
N SER A 318 19.60 13.64 -13.28
CA SER A 318 20.34 14.89 -13.53
C SER A 318 21.81 14.80 -13.16
N ALA A 319 22.19 13.93 -12.23
CA ALA A 319 23.59 13.68 -11.86
C ALA A 319 24.32 12.79 -12.89
N GLN A 320 23.62 11.86 -13.52
CA GLN A 320 24.16 11.00 -14.59
C GLN A 320 24.27 11.71 -15.95
N ALA A 321 23.55 12.81 -16.15
CA ALA A 321 23.61 13.62 -17.38
C ALA A 321 24.70 14.72 -17.37
N ARG A 322 25.48 14.81 -16.30
CA ARG A 322 26.63 15.71 -16.14
C ARG A 322 27.94 14.96 -16.15
#